data_9bdc83d6765ab4b1a83465141d5fa614
#
_entry.id   9bdc83d6765ab4b1a83465141d5fa614
#
_cell.length_a   1.000
_cell.length_b   1.000
_cell.length_c   1.000
_cell.angle_alpha   90.00
_cell.angle_beta   90.00
_cell.angle_gamma   90.00
#
_symmetry.space_group_name_H-M   'P 1'
#
loop_
_entity.id
_entity.type
_entity.pdbx_description
1 polymer ?
#
loop_
_entity_poly.entity_id
_entity_poly.type
_entity_poly.pdbx_seq_one_letter_code
_entity_poly.pdbx_strand_id
1 'polypeptide(L)'
;MDTDIFLLDEPTANLDFAATQQLRNILLKLKKQGKTLLLSEHRLYYLADIADEYWIMANGEIKHKYTAEKAKSLSPLQLHTLSLRTLDLEQITVSERPPQPENMPQALSVSNLRYEYGRKNRAILSDVNFSVCTHEIVGLVGANGCGKTTLGKLIAGLYHSTGGEISLFGKAQKPKQLQKQVLFIMQEAEFQFFTNSVLHELQYGHKITAEFEKKTETLLKSMDMWECRDRHPFSLSGGQMQRLTLMMAYLSDKPIVILDEPTAGQDAESLKRCAELIREMGKEKTVLIITHDLELIADACDRCIGLSGGHSDTEFFIRSQQDLQAVRRYMECFHPTKVSPPKQYKERFHPATKLLYWLVLTIVISTSDNHLVYAAYAALMLLTAADGRLITALFGSASFGALWAANVLLPDTLFSFILVLFPRIIAIGISMMTLIGRNEASRTLAALRNMHLPERFIMIVAVIFRFFPVLSGDMKLLRQSIRTR
;
A
#
# COMPACT_ATOMS: atom_id res chain seq x y z
N MET A 1 -14.50 10.57 23.03
CA MET A 1 -15.59 11.09 22.17
C MET A 1 -16.83 10.33 22.55
N ASP A 2 -17.85 11.05 22.99
CA ASP A 2 -19.14 10.46 23.34
C ASP A 2 -20.07 10.56 22.12
N THR A 3 -19.78 9.71 21.12
CA THR A 3 -20.51 9.66 19.85
C THR A 3 -21.48 8.50 19.89
N ASP A 4 -22.74 8.71 19.51
CA ASP A 4 -23.78 7.69 19.54
C ASP A 4 -23.93 6.96 18.19
N ILE A 5 -23.51 7.59 17.09
CA ILE A 5 -23.60 7.05 15.73
C ILE A 5 -22.21 6.96 15.11
N PHE A 6 -21.86 5.79 14.61
CA PHE A 6 -20.62 5.51 13.91
C PHE A 6 -20.92 5.18 12.45
N LEU A 7 -20.26 5.88 11.53
CA LEU A 7 -20.29 5.59 10.09
C LEU A 7 -18.91 5.04 9.69
N LEU A 8 -18.88 3.84 9.13
CA LEU A 8 -17.65 3.15 8.73
C LEU A 8 -17.78 2.72 7.27
N ASP A 9 -16.83 3.14 6.46
CA ASP A 9 -16.76 2.83 5.04
C ASP A 9 -15.58 1.89 4.79
N GLU A 10 -15.86 0.68 4.30
CA GLU A 10 -14.94 -0.41 4.02
C GLU A 10 -13.83 -0.60 5.09
N PRO A 11 -14.18 -0.72 6.37
CA PRO A 11 -13.18 -0.73 7.44
C PRO A 11 -12.25 -1.96 7.40
N THR A 12 -12.58 -3.00 6.63
CA THR A 12 -11.76 -4.22 6.50
C THR A 12 -10.93 -4.30 5.22
N ALA A 13 -10.97 -3.30 4.33
CA ALA A 13 -10.31 -3.35 3.02
C ALA A 13 -8.82 -3.75 3.08
N ASN A 14 -8.10 -3.28 4.12
CA ASN A 14 -6.66 -3.51 4.31
C ASN A 14 -6.32 -4.33 5.57
N LEU A 15 -7.31 -4.99 6.18
CA LEU A 15 -7.12 -5.77 7.39
C LEU A 15 -6.91 -7.25 7.07
N ASP A 16 -5.95 -7.86 7.78
CA ASP A 16 -5.81 -9.31 7.82
C ASP A 16 -6.90 -9.94 8.73
N PHE A 17 -6.92 -11.26 8.78
CA PHE A 17 -7.90 -12.01 9.59
C PHE A 17 -7.87 -11.60 11.07
N ALA A 18 -6.68 -11.49 11.66
CA ALA A 18 -6.52 -11.15 13.08
C ALA A 18 -7.02 -9.72 13.38
N ALA A 19 -6.68 -8.76 12.53
CA ALA A 19 -7.14 -7.37 12.65
C ALA A 19 -8.66 -7.26 12.42
N THR A 20 -9.22 -8.03 11.49
CA THR A 20 -10.67 -8.11 11.25
C THR A 20 -11.40 -8.65 12.49
N GLN A 21 -10.87 -9.67 13.17
CA GLN A 21 -11.44 -10.16 14.41
C GLN A 21 -11.36 -9.16 15.57
N GLN A 22 -10.28 -8.37 15.64
CA GLN A 22 -10.19 -7.28 16.60
C GLN A 22 -11.26 -6.19 16.33
N LEU A 23 -11.41 -5.79 15.07
CA LEU A 23 -12.47 -4.86 14.66
C LEU A 23 -13.85 -5.41 15.04
N ARG A 24 -14.14 -6.68 14.71
CA ARG A 24 -15.37 -7.35 15.12
C ARG A 24 -15.65 -7.23 16.62
N ASN A 25 -14.63 -7.47 17.45
CA ASN A 25 -14.78 -7.36 18.90
C ASN A 25 -15.04 -5.93 19.37
N ILE A 26 -14.47 -4.93 18.70
CA ILE A 26 -14.72 -3.50 18.97
C ILE A 26 -16.17 -3.16 18.61
N LEU A 27 -16.64 -3.57 17.44
CA LEU A 27 -18.03 -3.33 16.99
C LEU A 27 -19.04 -3.96 17.95
N LEU A 28 -18.80 -5.20 18.40
CA LEU A 28 -19.62 -5.86 19.41
C LEU A 28 -19.68 -5.11 20.74
N LYS A 29 -18.56 -4.53 21.19
CA LYS A 29 -18.53 -3.68 22.40
C LYS A 29 -19.36 -2.42 22.22
N LEU A 30 -19.22 -1.73 21.09
CA LEU A 30 -19.97 -0.52 20.77
C LEU A 30 -21.48 -0.82 20.71
N LYS A 31 -21.88 -1.91 20.05
CA LYS A 31 -23.26 -2.38 19.98
C LYS A 31 -23.83 -2.65 21.39
N LYS A 32 -23.07 -3.34 22.25
CA LYS A 32 -23.48 -3.59 23.66
C LYS A 32 -23.62 -2.30 24.49
N GLN A 33 -22.92 -1.21 24.12
CA GLN A 33 -23.03 0.11 24.73
C GLN A 33 -24.22 0.91 24.18
N GLY A 34 -25.07 0.33 23.33
CA GLY A 34 -26.23 1.00 22.72
C GLY A 34 -25.88 1.97 21.60
N LYS A 35 -24.66 1.92 21.05
CA LYS A 35 -24.28 2.77 19.94
C LYS A 35 -24.85 2.25 18.61
N THR A 36 -25.22 3.17 17.72
CA THR A 36 -25.69 2.86 16.36
C THR A 36 -24.51 2.77 15.42
N LEU A 37 -24.42 1.67 14.67
CA LEU A 37 -23.34 1.42 13.73
C LEU A 37 -23.92 1.31 12.33
N LEU A 38 -23.43 2.10 11.39
CA LEU A 38 -23.73 1.98 9.96
C LEU A 38 -22.42 1.71 9.23
N LEU A 39 -22.36 0.56 8.54
CA LEU A 39 -21.17 0.10 7.82
C LEU A 39 -21.50 -0.08 6.33
N SER A 40 -20.65 0.47 5.47
CA SER A 40 -20.56 0.10 4.07
C SER A 40 -19.47 -0.95 3.94
N GLU A 41 -19.76 -2.15 3.41
CA GLU A 41 -18.81 -3.26 3.41
C GLU A 41 -19.10 -4.29 2.32
N HIS A 42 -18.04 -4.86 1.76
CA HIS A 42 -18.12 -5.98 0.83
C HIS A 42 -17.85 -7.32 1.51
N ARG A 43 -16.92 -7.38 2.49
CA ARG A 43 -16.62 -8.60 3.26
C ARG A 43 -17.63 -8.78 4.38
N LEU A 44 -18.63 -9.63 4.19
CA LEU A 44 -19.79 -9.73 5.10
C LEU A 44 -19.62 -10.75 6.23
N TYR A 45 -18.74 -11.74 6.10
CA TYR A 45 -18.61 -12.88 7.02
C TYR A 45 -18.39 -12.49 8.49
N TYR A 46 -17.64 -11.41 8.75
CA TYR A 46 -17.34 -10.99 10.12
C TYR A 46 -18.50 -10.22 10.76
N LEU A 47 -19.45 -9.76 9.96
CA LEU A 47 -20.66 -9.04 10.38
C LEU A 47 -21.84 -9.97 10.62
N ALA A 48 -21.76 -11.26 10.24
CA ALA A 48 -22.87 -12.20 10.28
C ALA A 48 -23.55 -12.28 11.66
N ASP A 49 -22.77 -12.15 12.76
CA ASP A 49 -23.29 -12.17 14.14
C ASP A 49 -23.45 -10.78 14.78
N ILE A 50 -23.13 -9.73 14.03
CA ILE A 50 -23.15 -8.36 14.56
C ILE A 50 -24.30 -7.57 13.98
N ALA A 51 -24.48 -7.63 12.65
CA ALA A 51 -25.48 -6.82 11.95
C ALA A 51 -26.90 -7.28 12.34
N ASP A 52 -27.80 -6.32 12.53
CA ASP A 52 -29.22 -6.59 12.74
C ASP A 52 -29.96 -6.59 11.40
N GLU A 53 -29.54 -5.73 10.48
CA GLU A 53 -30.11 -5.59 9.13
C GLU A 53 -29.03 -5.45 8.08
N TYR A 54 -29.32 -5.91 6.87
CA TYR A 54 -28.53 -5.73 5.67
C TYR A 54 -29.32 -4.96 4.62
N TRP A 55 -28.78 -3.83 4.19
CA TRP A 55 -29.37 -2.98 3.17
C TRP A 55 -28.54 -3.07 1.90
N ILE A 56 -29.13 -3.59 0.83
CA ILE A 56 -28.47 -3.76 -0.45
C ILE A 56 -28.76 -2.54 -1.31
N MET A 57 -27.68 -1.84 -1.69
CA MET A 57 -27.74 -0.65 -2.52
C MET A 57 -27.32 -0.94 -3.95
N ALA A 58 -28.06 -0.43 -4.90
CA ALA A 58 -27.68 -0.43 -6.31
C ALA A 58 -28.18 0.88 -6.96
N ASN A 59 -27.32 1.49 -7.78
CA ASN A 59 -27.63 2.74 -8.50
C ASN A 59 -28.11 3.89 -7.59
N GLY A 60 -27.54 4.00 -6.39
CA GLY A 60 -27.88 5.04 -5.42
C GLY A 60 -29.20 4.81 -4.64
N GLU A 61 -29.83 3.66 -4.81
CA GLU A 61 -31.09 3.31 -4.13
C GLU A 61 -30.95 2.03 -3.31
N ILE A 62 -31.71 1.94 -2.20
CA ILE A 62 -31.85 0.71 -1.42
C ILE A 62 -32.81 -0.22 -2.15
N LYS A 63 -32.33 -1.30 -2.74
CA LYS A 63 -33.16 -2.26 -3.51
C LYS A 63 -33.76 -3.34 -2.59
N HIS A 64 -33.01 -3.81 -1.60
CA HIS A 64 -33.48 -4.84 -0.70
C HIS A 64 -33.07 -4.53 0.75
N LYS A 65 -33.93 -4.96 1.69
CA LYS A 65 -33.65 -4.96 3.12
C LYS A 65 -33.88 -6.36 3.66
N TYR A 66 -32.89 -6.90 4.35
CA TYR A 66 -32.96 -8.21 4.98
C TYR A 66 -32.65 -8.08 6.48
N THR A 67 -33.40 -8.80 7.30
CA THR A 67 -33.00 -9.05 8.69
C THR A 67 -31.78 -9.97 8.70
N ALA A 68 -31.01 -9.98 9.79
CA ALA A 68 -29.85 -10.85 9.94
C ALA A 68 -30.19 -12.34 9.70
N GLU A 69 -31.32 -12.82 10.21
CA GLU A 69 -31.78 -14.20 10.03
C GLU A 69 -32.03 -14.52 8.56
N LYS A 70 -32.73 -13.62 7.85
CA LYS A 70 -33.04 -13.82 6.45
C LYS A 70 -31.78 -13.73 5.58
N ALA A 71 -30.86 -12.84 5.88
CA ALA A 71 -29.58 -12.74 5.16
C ALA A 71 -28.75 -14.04 5.31
N LYS A 72 -28.68 -14.62 6.50
CA LYS A 72 -28.01 -15.92 6.75
C LYS A 72 -28.66 -17.10 6.02
N SER A 73 -29.93 -17.01 5.72
CA SER A 73 -30.67 -18.08 5.00
C SER A 73 -30.54 -18.01 3.47
N LEU A 74 -29.89 -16.95 2.94
CA LEU A 74 -29.68 -16.84 1.50
C LEU A 74 -28.70 -17.92 1.01
N SER A 75 -29.08 -18.60 -0.07
CA SER A 75 -28.21 -19.56 -0.72
C SER A 75 -27.03 -18.85 -1.42
N PRO A 76 -25.90 -19.54 -1.68
CA PRO A 76 -24.79 -18.97 -2.45
C PRO A 76 -25.20 -18.38 -3.80
N LEU A 77 -26.17 -19.03 -4.48
CA LEU A 77 -26.71 -18.54 -5.75
C LEU A 77 -27.47 -17.21 -5.58
N GLN A 78 -28.25 -17.06 -4.50
CA GLN A 78 -28.97 -15.82 -4.21
C GLN A 78 -28.00 -14.69 -3.83
N LEU A 79 -26.97 -14.99 -3.03
CA LEU A 79 -25.90 -14.03 -2.72
C LEU A 79 -25.21 -13.54 -4.00
N HIS A 80 -24.86 -14.46 -4.89
CA HIS A 80 -24.24 -14.11 -6.17
C HIS A 80 -25.16 -13.24 -7.05
N THR A 81 -26.47 -13.55 -7.14
CA THR A 81 -27.45 -12.74 -7.90
C THR A 81 -27.57 -11.30 -7.34
N LEU A 82 -27.31 -11.13 -6.05
CA LEU A 82 -27.31 -9.84 -5.38
C LEU A 82 -25.93 -9.17 -5.37
N SER A 83 -24.94 -9.75 -6.05
CA SER A 83 -23.52 -9.31 -6.03
C SER A 83 -22.92 -9.24 -4.61
N LEU A 84 -23.45 -10.03 -3.68
CA LEU A 84 -22.98 -10.08 -2.30
C LEU A 84 -21.93 -11.17 -2.12
N ARG A 85 -20.91 -10.87 -1.36
CA ARG A 85 -19.91 -11.85 -0.90
C ARG A 85 -20.48 -12.75 0.18
N THR A 86 -19.81 -13.87 0.43
CA THR A 86 -20.29 -14.85 1.39
C THR A 86 -20.42 -14.28 2.82
N LEU A 87 -21.50 -14.71 3.49
CA LEU A 87 -21.70 -14.49 4.93
C LEU A 87 -21.05 -15.60 5.77
N ASP A 88 -20.73 -16.73 5.14
CA ASP A 88 -20.15 -17.89 5.81
C ASP A 88 -18.99 -18.44 4.98
N LEU A 89 -17.79 -18.35 5.55
CA LEU A 89 -16.56 -18.82 4.91
C LEU A 89 -16.52 -20.36 4.71
N GLU A 90 -17.38 -21.11 5.41
CA GLU A 90 -17.47 -22.56 5.24
C GLU A 90 -18.23 -22.95 3.96
N GLN A 91 -19.00 -22.03 3.39
CA GLN A 91 -19.74 -22.24 2.15
C GLN A 91 -18.93 -21.91 0.88
N ILE A 92 -17.69 -21.42 1.03
CA ILE A 92 -16.82 -21.17 -0.12
C ILE A 92 -16.47 -22.51 -0.76
N THR A 93 -16.75 -22.66 -2.04
CA THR A 93 -16.39 -23.84 -2.83
C THR A 93 -15.11 -23.59 -3.60
N VAL A 94 -14.24 -24.61 -3.64
CA VAL A 94 -13.02 -24.54 -4.46
C VAL A 94 -13.39 -24.85 -5.90
N SER A 95 -13.00 -23.96 -6.83
CA SER A 95 -13.19 -24.18 -8.25
C SER A 95 -12.40 -25.39 -8.74
N GLU A 96 -13.00 -26.26 -9.55
CA GLU A 96 -12.31 -27.40 -10.16
C GLU A 96 -11.12 -26.94 -11.01
N ARG A 97 -10.00 -27.66 -10.90
CA ARG A 97 -8.76 -27.35 -11.60
C ARG A 97 -8.20 -28.62 -12.23
N PRO A 98 -7.69 -28.52 -13.47
CA PRO A 98 -6.93 -29.62 -14.04
C PRO A 98 -5.68 -29.85 -13.19
N PRO A 99 -5.28 -31.12 -12.95
CA PRO A 99 -4.05 -31.43 -12.26
C PRO A 99 -2.86 -30.83 -13.04
N GLN A 100 -1.98 -30.14 -12.34
CA GLN A 100 -0.73 -29.66 -12.98
C GLN A 100 0.16 -30.84 -13.35
N PRO A 101 0.84 -30.80 -14.50
CA PRO A 101 1.80 -31.84 -14.91
C PRO A 101 2.93 -31.94 -13.86
N GLU A 102 3.31 -33.18 -13.50
CA GLU A 102 4.31 -33.47 -12.45
C GLU A 102 5.73 -32.90 -12.72
N ASN A 103 6.05 -32.54 -13.96
CA ASN A 103 7.38 -32.10 -14.40
C ASN A 103 7.38 -30.69 -15.02
N MET A 104 6.66 -29.75 -14.45
CA MET A 104 6.74 -28.36 -14.95
C MET A 104 8.09 -27.70 -14.59
N PRO A 105 8.73 -26.98 -15.51
CA PRO A 105 9.96 -26.26 -15.21
C PRO A 105 9.71 -25.14 -14.21
N GLN A 106 10.70 -24.86 -13.37
CA GLN A 106 10.62 -23.75 -12.41
C GLN A 106 10.74 -22.40 -13.13
N ALA A 107 9.75 -21.54 -12.93
CA ALA A 107 9.79 -20.15 -13.40
C ALA A 107 10.52 -19.24 -12.43
N LEU A 108 10.28 -19.44 -11.12
CA LEU A 108 10.85 -18.65 -10.04
C LEU A 108 11.41 -19.59 -8.97
N SER A 109 12.62 -19.31 -8.49
CA SER A 109 13.21 -19.93 -7.30
C SER A 109 13.78 -18.85 -6.39
N VAL A 110 13.45 -18.94 -5.12
CA VAL A 110 13.94 -18.05 -4.05
C VAL A 110 14.69 -18.93 -3.06
N SER A 111 15.96 -18.63 -2.79
CA SER A 111 16.82 -19.44 -1.92
C SER A 111 17.53 -18.58 -0.88
N ASN A 112 17.31 -18.91 0.40
CA ASN A 112 17.91 -18.27 1.58
C ASN A 112 17.79 -16.74 1.55
N LEU A 113 16.66 -16.22 1.03
CA LEU A 113 16.48 -14.80 0.79
C LEU A 113 16.37 -14.05 2.12
N ARG A 114 17.17 -12.99 2.25
CA ARG A 114 17.22 -12.13 3.43
C ARG A 114 17.05 -10.67 3.05
N TYR A 115 16.36 -9.93 3.91
CA TYR A 115 16.19 -8.50 3.71
C TYR A 115 16.00 -7.75 5.03
N GLU A 116 16.72 -6.61 5.15
CA GLU A 116 16.65 -5.70 6.30
C GLU A 116 16.43 -4.27 5.83
N TYR A 117 15.56 -3.51 6.50
CA TYR A 117 15.40 -2.08 6.26
C TYR A 117 16.45 -1.28 7.04
N GLY A 118 17.38 -0.62 6.32
CA GLY A 118 18.34 0.35 6.87
C GLY A 118 19.43 -0.26 7.75
N ARG A 119 20.38 0.59 8.22
CA ARG A 119 21.57 0.18 9.00
C ARG A 119 21.29 -0.25 10.46
N LYS A 120 20.06 -0.17 10.95
CA LYS A 120 19.69 -0.58 12.33
C LYS A 120 18.70 -1.74 12.31
N ASN A 121 19.02 -2.75 11.58
CA ASN A 121 18.76 -4.17 11.78
C ASN A 121 17.45 -4.57 12.46
N ARG A 122 16.33 -4.49 11.76
CA ARG A 122 15.29 -5.48 11.95
C ARG A 122 15.18 -6.27 10.65
N ALA A 123 15.61 -7.53 10.69
CA ALA A 123 15.38 -8.46 9.61
C ALA A 123 13.86 -8.56 9.37
N ILE A 124 13.44 -8.34 8.14
CA ILE A 124 12.04 -8.50 7.72
C ILE A 124 11.86 -9.85 7.09
N LEU A 125 12.87 -10.26 6.31
CA LEU A 125 12.98 -11.60 5.74
C LEU A 125 14.29 -12.19 6.21
N SER A 126 14.26 -13.40 6.75
CA SER A 126 15.41 -14.02 7.41
C SER A 126 15.93 -15.25 6.71
N ASP A 127 15.05 -16.04 6.09
CA ASP A 127 15.38 -17.26 5.37
C ASP A 127 14.16 -17.72 4.56
N VAL A 128 13.89 -17.04 3.46
CA VAL A 128 12.75 -17.39 2.59
C VAL A 128 13.22 -18.32 1.50
N ASN A 129 12.57 -19.49 1.42
CA ASN A 129 12.88 -20.55 0.47
C ASN A 129 11.60 -21.09 -0.16
N PHE A 130 11.42 -20.94 -1.47
CA PHE A 130 10.32 -21.58 -2.22
C PHE A 130 10.60 -21.53 -3.72
N SER A 131 9.86 -22.32 -4.45
CA SER A 131 9.88 -22.30 -5.92
C SER A 131 8.46 -22.23 -6.48
N VAL A 132 8.31 -21.67 -7.67
CA VAL A 132 7.07 -21.57 -8.42
C VAL A 132 7.30 -22.12 -9.82
N CYS A 133 6.40 -23.00 -10.28
CA CYS A 133 6.49 -23.57 -11.62
C CYS A 133 5.98 -22.60 -12.69
N THR A 134 6.30 -22.86 -13.95
CA THR A 134 5.74 -22.10 -15.07
C THR A 134 4.21 -22.26 -15.11
N HIS A 135 3.51 -21.17 -15.38
CA HIS A 135 2.04 -21.14 -15.48
C HIS A 135 1.30 -21.50 -14.18
N GLU A 136 2.00 -21.52 -13.05
CA GLU A 136 1.39 -21.72 -11.74
C GLU A 136 0.86 -20.41 -11.17
N ILE A 137 -0.31 -20.46 -10.51
CA ILE A 137 -0.91 -19.35 -9.78
C ILE A 137 -0.74 -19.61 -8.29
N VAL A 138 0.15 -18.87 -7.64
CA VAL A 138 0.51 -19.11 -6.23
C VAL A 138 0.04 -17.95 -5.36
N GLY A 139 -0.74 -18.26 -4.32
CA GLY A 139 -1.10 -17.31 -3.26
C GLY A 139 0.03 -17.16 -2.24
N LEU A 140 0.37 -15.95 -1.86
CA LEU A 140 1.28 -15.67 -0.74
C LEU A 140 0.46 -15.14 0.44
N VAL A 141 0.35 -15.95 1.49
CA VAL A 141 -0.49 -15.68 2.67
C VAL A 141 0.36 -15.47 3.92
N GLY A 142 -0.15 -14.70 4.87
CA GLY A 142 0.58 -14.42 6.12
C GLY A 142 0.05 -13.15 6.79
N ALA A 143 0.42 -12.91 8.06
CA ALA A 143 -0.02 -11.73 8.82
C ALA A 143 0.39 -10.41 8.15
N ASN A 144 -0.31 -9.33 8.47
CA ASN A 144 0.12 -7.99 8.08
C ASN A 144 1.48 -7.66 8.72
N GLY A 145 2.38 -7.11 7.90
CA GLY A 145 3.74 -6.77 8.34
C GLY A 145 4.74 -7.93 8.38
N CYS A 146 4.37 -9.18 8.01
CA CYS A 146 5.30 -10.31 7.94
C CYS A 146 6.28 -10.25 6.75
N GLY A 147 6.09 -9.32 5.80
CA GLY A 147 7.03 -9.11 4.70
C GLY A 147 6.54 -9.51 3.31
N LYS A 148 5.26 -9.86 3.09
CA LYS A 148 4.70 -10.28 1.78
C LYS A 148 4.98 -9.28 0.66
N THR A 149 4.54 -8.03 0.83
CA THR A 149 4.80 -6.95 -0.15
C THR A 149 6.30 -6.68 -0.34
N THR A 150 7.09 -6.80 0.75
CA THR A 150 8.56 -6.67 0.67
C THR A 150 9.17 -7.78 -0.16
N LEU A 151 8.72 -9.02 0.02
CA LEU A 151 9.12 -10.18 -0.79
C LEU A 151 8.74 -9.98 -2.26
N GLY A 152 7.52 -9.57 -2.55
CA GLY A 152 7.09 -9.23 -3.91
C GLY A 152 7.97 -8.16 -4.57
N LYS A 153 8.31 -7.09 -3.83
CA LYS A 153 9.19 -6.02 -4.32
C LYS A 153 10.63 -6.47 -4.54
N LEU A 154 11.14 -7.44 -3.77
CA LEU A 154 12.45 -8.07 -4.00
C LEU A 154 12.45 -8.92 -5.26
N ILE A 155 11.42 -9.76 -5.44
CA ILE A 155 11.28 -10.62 -6.64
C ILE A 155 11.11 -9.75 -7.90
N ALA A 156 10.42 -8.62 -7.80
CA ALA A 156 10.32 -7.64 -8.88
C ALA A 156 11.60 -6.80 -9.11
N GLY A 157 12.65 -6.98 -8.29
CA GLY A 157 13.91 -6.22 -8.40
C GLY A 157 13.79 -4.75 -8.00
N LEU A 158 12.72 -4.35 -7.31
CA LEU A 158 12.52 -2.98 -6.80
C LEU A 158 13.36 -2.71 -5.55
N TYR A 159 13.69 -3.76 -4.82
CA TYR A 159 14.61 -3.75 -3.69
C TYR A 159 15.80 -4.67 -3.95
N HIS A 160 16.90 -4.43 -3.23
CA HIS A 160 18.10 -5.27 -3.27
C HIS A 160 18.10 -6.14 -2.01
N SER A 161 18.19 -7.46 -2.19
CA SER A 161 18.34 -8.38 -1.06
C SER A 161 19.64 -8.12 -0.30
N THR A 162 19.62 -8.39 1.01
CA THR A 162 20.83 -8.36 1.85
C THR A 162 21.56 -9.72 1.87
N GLY A 163 20.90 -10.77 1.38
CA GLY A 163 21.46 -12.11 1.23
C GLY A 163 20.51 -13.03 0.49
N GLY A 164 21.00 -14.19 0.08
CA GLY A 164 20.23 -15.16 -0.71
C GLY A 164 20.18 -14.84 -2.20
N GLU A 165 19.43 -15.64 -2.94
CA GLU A 165 19.38 -15.59 -4.40
C GLU A 165 17.93 -15.69 -4.91
N ILE A 166 17.65 -14.96 -5.99
CA ILE A 166 16.42 -15.07 -6.77
C ILE A 166 16.81 -15.51 -8.19
N SER A 167 16.30 -16.65 -8.61
CA SER A 167 16.53 -17.23 -9.93
C SER A 167 15.23 -17.25 -10.72
N LEU A 168 15.29 -16.87 -12.01
CA LEU A 168 14.20 -17.02 -12.97
C LEU A 168 14.62 -17.98 -14.06
N PHE A 169 13.75 -18.94 -14.36
CA PHE A 169 13.97 -19.97 -15.39
C PHE A 169 15.35 -20.64 -15.25
N GLY A 170 15.72 -21.01 -14.00
CA GLY A 170 16.97 -21.66 -13.64
C GLY A 170 18.23 -20.78 -13.68
N LYS A 171 18.10 -19.45 -13.85
CA LYS A 171 19.23 -18.52 -13.88
C LYS A 171 19.11 -17.48 -12.77
N ALA A 172 20.14 -17.31 -11.95
CA ALA A 172 20.25 -16.24 -10.96
C ALA A 172 20.15 -14.86 -11.62
N GLN A 173 19.34 -13.98 -11.06
CA GLN A 173 19.02 -12.68 -11.65
C GLN A 173 19.45 -11.52 -10.75
N LYS A 174 20.05 -10.50 -11.37
CA LYS A 174 20.26 -9.21 -10.71
C LYS A 174 18.97 -8.37 -10.73
N PRO A 175 18.78 -7.41 -9.80
CA PRO A 175 17.55 -6.60 -9.73
C PRO A 175 17.11 -5.96 -11.05
N LYS A 176 18.04 -5.43 -11.86
CA LYS A 176 17.71 -4.86 -13.17
C LYS A 176 17.19 -5.90 -14.19
N GLN A 177 17.59 -7.15 -14.05
CA GLN A 177 17.12 -8.25 -14.92
C GLN A 177 15.75 -8.73 -14.46
N LEU A 178 15.51 -8.78 -13.13
CA LEU A 178 14.20 -9.06 -12.56
C LEU A 178 13.16 -8.04 -13.04
N GLN A 179 13.46 -6.73 -13.02
CA GLN A 179 12.56 -5.67 -13.50
C GLN A 179 12.10 -5.86 -14.96
N LYS A 180 12.93 -6.48 -15.80
CA LYS A 180 12.57 -6.75 -17.20
C LYS A 180 11.62 -7.94 -17.37
N GLN A 181 11.58 -8.87 -16.42
CA GLN A 181 10.85 -10.13 -16.54
C GLN A 181 9.68 -10.25 -15.55
N VAL A 182 9.64 -9.42 -14.50
CA VAL A 182 8.61 -9.45 -13.47
C VAL A 182 7.82 -8.15 -13.49
N LEU A 183 6.50 -8.24 -13.59
CA LEU A 183 5.59 -7.14 -13.35
C LEU A 183 5.13 -7.18 -11.89
N PHE A 184 5.13 -6.05 -11.21
CA PHE A 184 4.58 -5.91 -9.87
C PHE A 184 3.41 -4.93 -9.88
N ILE A 185 2.22 -5.42 -9.64
CA ILE A 185 1.02 -4.59 -9.43
C ILE A 185 0.91 -4.26 -7.95
N MET A 186 0.90 -2.97 -7.64
CA MET A 186 0.85 -2.47 -6.27
C MET A 186 -0.59 -2.45 -5.76
N GLN A 187 -0.75 -2.54 -4.45
CA GLN A 187 -2.03 -2.41 -3.77
C GLN A 187 -2.71 -1.05 -4.06
N GLU A 188 -1.92 0.04 -4.04
CA GLU A 188 -2.39 1.38 -4.41
C GLU A 188 -2.35 1.55 -5.93
N ALA A 189 -3.46 1.25 -6.61
CA ALA A 189 -3.58 1.25 -8.06
C ALA A 189 -3.27 2.62 -8.70
N GLU A 190 -3.65 3.70 -8.05
CA GLU A 190 -3.51 5.08 -8.52
C GLU A 190 -2.08 5.51 -8.83
N PHE A 191 -1.07 4.93 -8.14
CA PHE A 191 0.33 5.24 -8.42
C PHE A 191 0.88 4.58 -9.69
N GLN A 192 0.07 3.79 -10.40
CA GLN A 192 0.49 3.06 -11.60
C GLN A 192 -0.04 3.66 -12.89
N PHE A 193 -0.87 4.70 -12.82
CA PHE A 193 -1.46 5.34 -13.99
C PHE A 193 -0.68 6.57 -14.44
N PHE A 194 -0.41 6.66 -15.75
CA PHE A 194 0.41 7.71 -16.34
C PHE A 194 -0.26 8.42 -17.53
N THR A 195 -1.37 7.87 -18.02
CA THR A 195 -2.03 8.41 -19.19
C THR A 195 -3.35 9.11 -18.86
N ASN A 196 -3.95 9.74 -19.83
CA ASN A 196 -5.17 10.55 -19.69
C ASN A 196 -6.47 9.77 -19.93
N SER A 197 -6.42 8.50 -20.33
CA SER A 197 -7.61 7.66 -20.47
C SER A 197 -7.32 6.19 -20.18
N VAL A 198 -8.36 5.45 -19.79
CA VAL A 198 -8.30 4.01 -19.54
C VAL A 198 -7.76 3.26 -20.78
N LEU A 199 -8.24 3.60 -21.97
CA LEU A 199 -7.78 2.94 -23.19
C LEU A 199 -6.30 3.20 -23.44
N HIS A 200 -5.84 4.44 -23.32
CA HIS A 200 -4.43 4.77 -23.49
C HIS A 200 -3.56 4.10 -22.43
N GLU A 201 -4.07 3.91 -21.21
CA GLU A 201 -3.37 3.21 -20.15
C GLU A 201 -3.10 1.75 -20.51
N LEU A 202 -4.08 1.07 -21.11
CA LEU A 202 -3.93 -0.31 -21.59
C LEU A 202 -3.03 -0.42 -22.82
N GLN A 203 -2.97 0.63 -23.64
CA GLN A 203 -2.14 0.69 -24.86
C GLN A 203 -0.70 1.11 -24.57
N TYR A 204 -0.44 1.69 -23.40
CA TYR A 204 0.85 2.26 -23.08
C TYR A 204 1.97 1.21 -23.05
N GLY A 205 3.01 1.46 -23.85
CA GLY A 205 4.18 0.58 -23.98
C GLY A 205 3.97 -0.61 -24.94
N HIS A 206 2.79 -0.77 -25.53
CA HIS A 206 2.49 -1.85 -26.49
C HIS A 206 2.52 -1.37 -27.93
N LYS A 207 2.85 -2.30 -28.86
CA LYS A 207 2.67 -2.07 -30.30
C LYS A 207 1.20 -2.27 -30.64
N ILE A 208 0.56 -1.20 -31.07
CA ILE A 208 -0.88 -1.22 -31.39
C ILE A 208 -1.07 -1.88 -32.75
N THR A 209 -1.63 -3.08 -32.74
CA THR A 209 -2.04 -3.83 -33.94
C THR A 209 -3.54 -4.05 -33.88
N ALA A 210 -4.19 -4.35 -35.00
CA ALA A 210 -5.62 -4.66 -35.04
C ALA A 210 -6.02 -5.82 -34.12
N GLU A 211 -5.13 -6.79 -33.94
CA GLU A 211 -5.31 -7.90 -33.00
C GLU A 211 -5.26 -7.43 -31.54
N PHE A 212 -4.29 -6.56 -31.19
CA PHE A 212 -4.16 -5.98 -29.87
C PHE A 212 -5.37 -5.09 -29.52
N GLU A 213 -5.84 -4.28 -30.46
CA GLU A 213 -7.05 -3.47 -30.29
C GLU A 213 -8.28 -4.33 -30.01
N LYS A 214 -8.48 -5.40 -30.79
CA LYS A 214 -9.58 -6.35 -30.58
C LYS A 214 -9.46 -7.07 -29.21
N LYS A 215 -8.25 -7.48 -28.82
CA LYS A 215 -7.97 -8.09 -27.49
C LYS A 215 -8.32 -7.11 -26.37
N THR A 216 -7.90 -5.86 -26.49
CA THR A 216 -8.18 -4.79 -25.51
C THR A 216 -9.67 -4.48 -25.40
N GLU A 217 -10.38 -4.39 -26.54
CA GLU A 217 -11.84 -4.18 -26.56
C GLU A 217 -12.59 -5.33 -25.87
N THR A 218 -12.23 -6.57 -26.20
CA THR A 218 -12.82 -7.76 -25.57
C THR A 218 -12.59 -7.77 -24.07
N LEU A 219 -11.37 -7.43 -23.64
CA LEU A 219 -10.99 -7.35 -22.25
C LEU A 219 -11.76 -6.25 -21.48
N LEU A 220 -11.89 -5.06 -22.06
CA LEU A 220 -12.69 -3.97 -21.48
C LEU A 220 -14.16 -4.37 -21.29
N LYS A 221 -14.73 -5.08 -22.26
CA LYS A 221 -16.11 -5.58 -22.19
C LYS A 221 -16.26 -6.66 -21.11
N SER A 222 -15.35 -7.64 -21.03
CA SER A 222 -15.42 -8.71 -20.04
C SER A 222 -15.27 -8.20 -18.59
N MET A 223 -14.52 -7.11 -18.40
CA MET A 223 -14.29 -6.50 -17.09
C MET A 223 -15.31 -5.39 -16.77
N ASP A 224 -16.36 -5.22 -17.58
CA ASP A 224 -17.36 -4.18 -17.41
C ASP A 224 -16.77 -2.76 -17.31
N MET A 225 -15.82 -2.46 -18.21
CA MET A 225 -15.06 -1.21 -18.24
C MET A 225 -15.16 -0.48 -19.59
N TRP A 226 -15.92 -1.03 -20.55
CA TRP A 226 -16.01 -0.46 -21.89
C TRP A 226 -16.52 0.99 -21.92
N GLU A 227 -17.55 1.28 -21.13
CA GLU A 227 -18.11 2.63 -21.01
C GLU A 227 -17.16 3.64 -20.33
N CYS A 228 -16.14 3.14 -19.65
CA CYS A 228 -15.13 3.96 -18.98
C CYS A 228 -13.87 4.17 -19.81
N ARG A 229 -13.76 3.61 -21.04
CA ARG A 229 -12.51 3.58 -21.84
C ARG A 229 -11.90 4.95 -22.13
N ASP A 230 -12.75 5.98 -22.29
CA ASP A 230 -12.32 7.35 -22.60
C ASP A 230 -12.15 8.21 -21.33
N ARG A 231 -12.50 7.68 -20.14
CA ARG A 231 -12.40 8.41 -18.88
C ARG A 231 -10.97 8.43 -18.38
N HIS A 232 -10.63 9.49 -17.64
CA HIS A 232 -9.35 9.57 -16.96
C HIS A 232 -9.27 8.51 -15.84
N PRO A 233 -8.15 7.76 -15.67
CA PRO A 233 -8.02 6.72 -14.65
C PRO A 233 -8.38 7.19 -13.24
N PHE A 234 -8.00 8.40 -12.85
CA PHE A 234 -8.33 8.96 -11.53
C PHE A 234 -9.81 9.36 -11.35
N SER A 235 -10.64 9.28 -12.37
CA SER A 235 -12.08 9.47 -12.25
C SER A 235 -12.84 8.15 -12.01
N LEU A 236 -12.14 7.04 -11.97
CA LEU A 236 -12.69 5.72 -11.71
C LEU A 236 -12.93 5.50 -10.22
N SER A 237 -13.86 4.60 -9.88
CA SER A 237 -13.96 4.10 -8.49
C SER A 237 -12.75 3.22 -8.14
N GLY A 238 -12.50 3.01 -6.83
CA GLY A 238 -11.41 2.15 -6.36
C GLY A 238 -11.44 0.76 -7.00
N GLY A 239 -12.62 0.12 -7.05
CA GLY A 239 -12.78 -1.17 -7.70
C GLY A 239 -12.54 -1.14 -9.22
N GLN A 240 -12.93 -0.06 -9.92
CA GLN A 240 -12.61 0.12 -11.33
C GLN A 240 -11.12 0.31 -11.56
N MET A 241 -10.43 1.05 -10.70
CA MET A 241 -8.97 1.21 -10.75
C MET A 241 -8.24 -0.12 -10.57
N GLN A 242 -8.68 -0.95 -9.62
CA GLN A 242 -8.12 -2.30 -9.43
C GLN A 242 -8.32 -3.18 -10.67
N ARG A 243 -9.52 -3.17 -11.28
CA ARG A 243 -9.75 -3.91 -12.53
C ARG A 243 -8.85 -3.42 -13.66
N LEU A 244 -8.62 -2.09 -13.76
CA LEU A 244 -7.72 -1.52 -14.77
C LEU A 244 -6.28 -2.05 -14.58
N THR A 245 -5.75 -2.06 -13.36
CA THR A 245 -4.39 -2.60 -13.11
C THR A 245 -4.28 -4.07 -13.45
N LEU A 246 -5.33 -4.86 -13.20
CA LEU A 246 -5.36 -6.26 -13.55
C LEU A 246 -5.39 -6.48 -15.07
N MET A 247 -6.14 -5.66 -15.81
CA MET A 247 -6.11 -5.68 -17.28
C MET A 247 -4.73 -5.31 -17.84
N MET A 248 -4.05 -4.32 -17.25
CA MET A 248 -2.66 -3.98 -17.60
C MET A 248 -1.71 -5.17 -17.36
N ALA A 249 -1.87 -5.89 -16.26
CA ALA A 249 -1.09 -7.09 -15.97
C ALA A 249 -1.33 -8.21 -16.99
N TYR A 250 -2.58 -8.39 -17.40
CA TYR A 250 -2.95 -9.37 -18.43
C TYR A 250 -2.31 -9.05 -19.78
N LEU A 251 -2.32 -7.79 -20.20
CA LEU A 251 -1.74 -7.35 -21.49
C LEU A 251 -0.22 -7.26 -21.48
N SER A 252 0.43 -7.21 -20.34
CA SER A 252 1.90 -7.12 -20.23
C SER A 252 2.61 -8.32 -20.87
N ASP A 253 3.76 -8.09 -21.52
CA ASP A 253 4.59 -9.15 -22.10
C ASP A 253 5.51 -9.86 -21.08
N LYS A 254 5.46 -9.45 -19.79
CA LYS A 254 6.33 -10.04 -18.77
C LYS A 254 5.83 -11.43 -18.36
N PRO A 255 6.73 -12.44 -18.31
CA PRO A 255 6.35 -13.82 -18.03
C PRO A 255 5.94 -14.10 -16.58
N ILE A 256 6.31 -13.22 -15.65
CA ILE A 256 5.97 -13.35 -14.23
C ILE A 256 5.23 -12.10 -13.78
N VAL A 257 4.10 -12.29 -13.12
CA VAL A 257 3.24 -11.23 -12.60
C VAL A 257 3.06 -11.41 -11.09
N ILE A 258 3.24 -10.34 -10.34
CA ILE A 258 2.95 -10.29 -8.90
C ILE A 258 1.81 -9.30 -8.68
N LEU A 259 0.76 -9.75 -8.02
CA LEU A 259 -0.42 -8.95 -7.71
C LEU A 259 -0.50 -8.76 -6.19
N ASP A 260 -0.52 -7.51 -5.73
CA ASP A 260 -0.62 -7.20 -4.28
C ASP A 260 -2.04 -6.72 -3.97
N GLU A 261 -2.83 -7.58 -3.28
CA GLU A 261 -4.24 -7.38 -2.91
C GLU A 261 -5.14 -6.96 -4.09
N PRO A 262 -5.20 -7.75 -5.20
CA PRO A 262 -5.87 -7.34 -6.44
C PRO A 262 -7.39 -7.23 -6.34
N THR A 263 -8.02 -7.74 -5.29
CA THR A 263 -9.48 -7.75 -5.10
C THR A 263 -9.95 -6.91 -3.91
N ALA A 264 -9.10 -6.01 -3.38
CA ALA A 264 -9.51 -5.09 -2.32
C ALA A 264 -10.66 -4.20 -2.80
N GLY A 265 -11.73 -4.06 -1.99
CA GLY A 265 -12.91 -3.25 -2.33
C GLY A 265 -13.74 -3.77 -3.53
N GLN A 266 -13.69 -5.08 -3.83
CA GLN A 266 -14.50 -5.70 -4.89
C GLN A 266 -15.74 -6.39 -4.30
N ASP A 267 -16.89 -6.23 -4.98
CA ASP A 267 -18.08 -7.04 -4.76
C ASP A 267 -17.89 -8.47 -5.30
N ALA A 268 -18.86 -9.35 -5.08
CA ALA A 268 -18.75 -10.75 -5.46
C ALA A 268 -18.61 -10.95 -6.98
N GLU A 269 -19.34 -10.18 -7.78
CA GLU A 269 -19.31 -10.31 -9.23
C GLU A 269 -17.98 -9.81 -9.81
N SER A 270 -17.50 -8.66 -9.33
CA SER A 270 -16.19 -8.11 -9.73
C SER A 270 -15.03 -9.01 -9.30
N LEU A 271 -15.09 -9.60 -8.10
CA LEU A 271 -14.11 -10.57 -7.62
C LEU A 271 -14.04 -11.78 -8.54
N LYS A 272 -15.20 -12.35 -8.93
CA LYS A 272 -15.25 -13.48 -9.84
C LYS A 272 -14.63 -13.18 -11.20
N ARG A 273 -14.97 -12.02 -11.79
CA ARG A 273 -14.35 -11.55 -13.05
C ARG A 273 -12.83 -11.40 -12.92
N CYS A 274 -12.37 -10.86 -11.78
CA CYS A 274 -10.93 -10.76 -11.50
C CYS A 274 -10.27 -12.14 -11.39
N ALA A 275 -10.89 -13.09 -10.69
CA ALA A 275 -10.39 -14.45 -10.56
C ALA A 275 -10.33 -15.18 -11.91
N GLU A 276 -11.37 -15.03 -12.75
CA GLU A 276 -11.40 -15.58 -14.11
C GLU A 276 -10.27 -15.00 -14.98
N LEU A 277 -10.03 -13.68 -14.92
CA LEU A 277 -8.95 -13.04 -15.66
C LEU A 277 -7.57 -13.49 -15.16
N ILE A 278 -7.39 -13.66 -13.86
CA ILE A 278 -6.15 -14.21 -13.28
C ILE A 278 -5.91 -15.64 -13.75
N ARG A 279 -6.95 -16.48 -13.80
CA ARG A 279 -6.85 -17.85 -14.32
C ARG A 279 -6.48 -17.87 -15.81
N GLU A 280 -7.07 -16.99 -16.59
CA GLU A 280 -6.72 -16.85 -18.01
C GLU A 280 -5.25 -16.40 -18.17
N MET A 281 -4.81 -15.44 -17.34
CA MET A 281 -3.42 -15.02 -17.29
C MET A 281 -2.47 -16.17 -16.92
N GLY A 282 -2.87 -17.05 -16.01
CA GLY A 282 -2.10 -18.22 -15.60
C GLY A 282 -1.82 -19.23 -16.70
N LYS A 283 -2.59 -19.22 -17.80
CA LYS A 283 -2.33 -20.09 -18.96
C LYS A 283 -1.06 -19.71 -19.72
N GLU A 284 -0.64 -18.46 -19.67
CA GLU A 284 0.51 -17.93 -20.39
C GLU A 284 1.62 -17.42 -19.48
N LYS A 285 1.32 -17.10 -18.22
CA LYS A 285 2.21 -16.46 -17.26
C LYS A 285 2.23 -17.18 -15.93
N THR A 286 3.30 -16.99 -15.18
CA THR A 286 3.37 -17.40 -13.77
C THR A 286 2.87 -16.25 -12.91
N VAL A 287 1.93 -16.51 -11.99
CA VAL A 287 1.28 -15.47 -11.21
C VAL A 287 1.50 -15.71 -9.72
N LEU A 288 1.99 -14.70 -9.00
CA LEU A 288 2.08 -14.69 -7.54
C LEU A 288 1.09 -13.67 -7.00
N ILE A 289 0.17 -14.08 -6.13
CA ILE A 289 -0.89 -13.24 -5.56
C ILE A 289 -0.65 -13.08 -4.07
N ILE A 290 -0.40 -11.86 -3.63
CA ILE A 290 -0.39 -11.52 -2.21
C ILE A 290 -1.83 -11.19 -1.83
N THR A 291 -2.46 -11.99 -0.96
CA THR A 291 -3.85 -11.74 -0.58
C THR A 291 -4.24 -12.36 0.75
N HIS A 292 -5.29 -11.80 1.35
CA HIS A 292 -6.02 -12.34 2.50
C HIS A 292 -7.43 -12.83 2.12
N ASP A 293 -7.74 -12.81 0.84
CA ASP A 293 -9.06 -13.10 0.32
C ASP A 293 -9.24 -14.59 0.02
N LEU A 294 -9.98 -15.30 0.89
CA LEU A 294 -10.22 -16.73 0.73
C LEU A 294 -11.06 -17.07 -0.50
N GLU A 295 -11.98 -16.19 -0.92
CA GLU A 295 -12.77 -16.41 -2.13
C GLU A 295 -11.87 -16.32 -3.37
N LEU A 296 -10.96 -15.35 -3.43
CA LEU A 296 -9.96 -15.28 -4.49
C LEU A 296 -9.03 -16.49 -4.51
N ILE A 297 -8.57 -16.94 -3.33
CA ILE A 297 -7.71 -18.13 -3.23
C ILE A 297 -8.46 -19.36 -3.74
N ALA A 298 -9.72 -19.54 -3.34
CA ALA A 298 -10.56 -20.65 -3.76
C ALA A 298 -10.80 -20.64 -5.27
N ASP A 299 -10.96 -19.47 -5.89
CA ASP A 299 -11.27 -19.34 -7.30
C ASP A 299 -10.04 -19.33 -8.20
N ALA A 300 -8.91 -18.78 -7.77
CA ALA A 300 -7.77 -18.53 -8.66
C ALA A 300 -6.50 -19.34 -8.33
N CYS A 301 -6.13 -19.54 -7.04
CA CYS A 301 -4.82 -20.08 -6.70
C CYS A 301 -4.73 -21.61 -6.81
N ASP A 302 -3.65 -22.13 -7.37
CA ASP A 302 -3.34 -23.57 -7.40
C ASP A 302 -2.75 -24.04 -6.07
N ARG A 303 -1.95 -23.16 -5.45
CA ARG A 303 -1.23 -23.40 -4.20
C ARG A 303 -1.08 -22.08 -3.43
N CYS A 304 -0.94 -22.18 -2.10
CA CYS A 304 -0.56 -21.06 -1.25
C CYS A 304 0.75 -21.34 -0.53
N ILE A 305 1.55 -20.29 -0.36
CA ILE A 305 2.77 -20.29 0.45
C ILE A 305 2.52 -19.42 1.67
N GLY A 306 2.72 -19.99 2.85
CA GLY A 306 2.66 -19.29 4.12
C GLY A 306 3.95 -18.53 4.42
N LEU A 307 3.82 -17.26 4.83
CA LEU A 307 4.93 -16.44 5.29
C LEU A 307 4.68 -16.00 6.73
N SER A 308 5.56 -16.42 7.65
CA SER A 308 5.47 -16.08 9.06
C SER A 308 6.85 -15.71 9.63
N GLY A 309 6.93 -14.67 10.44
CA GLY A 309 8.19 -14.27 11.08
C GLY A 309 9.35 -13.97 10.14
N GLY A 310 9.08 -13.72 8.85
CA GLY A 310 10.11 -13.49 7.83
C GLY A 310 10.65 -14.78 7.17
N HIS A 311 10.00 -15.91 7.39
CA HIS A 311 10.32 -17.22 6.80
C HIS A 311 9.14 -17.74 5.98
N SER A 312 9.41 -18.52 4.94
CA SER A 312 8.41 -19.39 4.32
C SER A 312 8.32 -20.68 5.14
N ASP A 313 7.15 -21.00 5.67
CA ASP A 313 7.01 -22.07 6.65
C ASP A 313 6.08 -23.22 6.20
N THR A 314 5.11 -22.96 5.33
CA THR A 314 4.11 -23.94 4.96
C THR A 314 3.65 -23.75 3.53
N GLU A 315 3.33 -24.82 2.85
CA GLU A 315 2.71 -24.85 1.52
C GLU A 315 1.37 -25.58 1.58
N PHE A 316 0.37 -25.02 0.89
CA PHE A 316 -0.98 -25.57 0.82
C PHE A 316 -1.39 -25.72 -0.64
N PHE A 317 -1.66 -26.93 -1.09
CA PHE A 317 -2.26 -27.16 -2.41
C PHE A 317 -3.77 -26.97 -2.30
N ILE A 318 -4.34 -26.19 -3.21
CA ILE A 318 -5.78 -25.84 -3.17
C ILE A 318 -6.54 -26.75 -4.11
N ARG A 319 -6.93 -27.94 -3.64
CA ARG A 319 -7.64 -28.96 -4.42
C ARG A 319 -9.01 -29.31 -3.85
N SER A 320 -9.21 -28.99 -2.58
CA SER A 320 -10.42 -29.38 -1.84
C SER A 320 -10.84 -28.30 -0.85
N GLN A 321 -12.05 -28.41 -0.36
CA GLN A 321 -12.57 -27.61 0.76
C GLN A 321 -11.70 -27.74 2.02
N GLN A 322 -11.15 -28.92 2.28
CA GLN A 322 -10.27 -29.14 3.45
C GLN A 322 -8.97 -28.36 3.34
N ASP A 323 -8.40 -28.25 2.15
CA ASP A 323 -7.19 -27.45 1.89
C ASP A 323 -7.46 -25.96 2.13
N LEU A 324 -8.59 -25.45 1.64
CA LEU A 324 -8.99 -24.06 1.88
C LEU A 324 -9.18 -23.77 3.37
N GLN A 325 -9.78 -24.71 4.12
CA GLN A 325 -9.90 -24.60 5.57
C GLN A 325 -8.54 -24.62 6.28
N ALA A 326 -7.55 -25.35 5.75
CA ALA A 326 -6.20 -25.36 6.30
C ALA A 326 -5.54 -23.97 6.11
N VAL A 327 -5.68 -23.35 4.93
CA VAL A 327 -5.23 -21.98 4.69
C VAL A 327 -5.92 -20.99 5.62
N ARG A 328 -7.25 -21.11 5.78
CA ARG A 328 -8.02 -20.28 6.71
C ARG A 328 -7.48 -20.37 8.13
N ARG A 329 -7.32 -21.60 8.67
CA ARG A 329 -6.77 -21.83 10.02
C ARG A 329 -5.37 -21.22 10.16
N TYR A 330 -4.53 -21.39 9.14
CA TYR A 330 -3.21 -20.77 9.13
C TYR A 330 -3.31 -19.24 9.25
N MET A 331 -4.19 -18.59 8.48
CA MET A 331 -4.40 -17.15 8.56
C MET A 331 -5.04 -16.67 9.88
N GLU A 332 -5.87 -17.50 10.52
CA GLU A 332 -6.49 -17.22 11.82
C GLU A 332 -5.51 -17.36 12.99
N CYS A 333 -4.50 -18.24 12.89
CA CYS A 333 -3.48 -18.45 13.93
C CYS A 333 -2.48 -17.30 14.06
N PHE A 334 -2.50 -16.31 13.17
CA PHE A 334 -1.63 -15.15 13.30
C PHE A 334 -2.09 -14.28 14.48
N HIS A 335 -1.37 -14.40 15.58
CA HIS A 335 -1.47 -13.36 16.58
C HIS A 335 -0.85 -12.08 16.00
N PRO A 336 -1.49 -10.91 16.15
CA PRO A 336 -0.91 -9.66 15.72
C PRO A 336 0.48 -9.59 16.36
N THR A 337 1.51 -9.62 15.53
CA THR A 337 2.86 -9.34 16.01
C THR A 337 2.73 -8.04 16.80
N LYS A 338 3.04 -8.09 18.11
CA LYS A 338 3.14 -6.88 18.91
C LYS A 338 4.10 -5.98 18.15
N VAL A 339 3.53 -5.08 17.35
CA VAL A 339 4.30 -4.00 16.74
C VAL A 339 4.85 -3.31 17.94
N SER A 340 6.14 -3.53 18.20
CA SER A 340 6.83 -2.82 19.29
C SER A 340 6.51 -1.36 19.00
N PRO A 341 5.94 -0.62 19.96
CA PRO A 341 5.60 0.77 19.72
C PRO A 341 6.85 1.43 19.14
N PRO A 342 6.72 2.25 18.10
CA PRO A 342 7.86 2.90 17.47
C PRO A 342 8.71 3.45 18.59
N LYS A 343 10.03 3.13 18.59
CA LYS A 343 10.93 3.55 19.67
C LYS A 343 10.66 5.01 19.94
N GLN A 344 10.07 5.31 21.08
CA GLN A 344 9.88 6.69 21.52
C GLN A 344 11.28 7.28 21.68
N TYR A 345 11.71 8.02 20.67
CA TYR A 345 12.92 8.83 20.80
C TYR A 345 12.61 9.84 21.90
N LYS A 346 13.35 9.80 23.01
CA LYS A 346 13.31 10.85 24.00
C LYS A 346 13.69 12.15 23.30
N GLU A 347 12.68 12.97 23.03
CA GLU A 347 12.92 14.31 22.50
C GLU A 347 13.65 15.12 23.56
N ARG A 348 14.76 15.73 23.17
CA ARG A 348 15.54 16.59 24.06
C ARG A 348 14.85 17.94 24.32
N PHE A 349 13.98 18.36 23.39
CA PHE A 349 13.29 19.65 23.47
C PHE A 349 11.77 19.46 23.39
N HIS A 350 11.05 20.24 24.19
CA HIS A 350 9.60 20.24 24.15
C HIS A 350 9.09 20.79 22.80
N PRO A 351 7.99 20.27 22.21
CA PRO A 351 7.48 20.70 20.92
C PRO A 351 7.19 22.22 20.83
N ALA A 352 6.67 22.82 21.90
CA ALA A 352 6.43 24.26 21.97
C ALA A 352 7.72 25.08 21.85
N THR A 353 8.81 24.63 22.46
CA THR A 353 10.14 25.28 22.36
C THR A 353 10.67 25.21 20.94
N LYS A 354 10.49 24.07 20.25
CA LYS A 354 10.87 23.92 18.83
C LYS A 354 10.05 24.85 17.93
N LEU A 355 8.77 24.99 18.20
CA LEU A 355 7.88 25.91 17.45
C LEU A 355 8.27 27.37 17.64
N LEU A 356 8.48 27.79 18.88
CA LEU A 356 8.89 29.16 19.18
C LEU A 356 10.24 29.46 18.52
N TYR A 357 11.18 28.54 18.63
CA TYR A 357 12.49 28.65 18.00
C TYR A 357 12.38 28.76 16.47
N TRP A 358 11.57 27.91 15.85
CA TRP A 358 11.31 27.95 14.40
C TRP A 358 10.74 29.30 13.97
N LEU A 359 9.76 29.84 14.71
CA LEU A 359 9.13 31.12 14.42
C LEU A 359 10.12 32.28 14.53
N VAL A 360 10.88 32.35 15.63
CA VAL A 360 11.90 33.38 15.84
C VAL A 360 12.96 33.31 14.76
N LEU A 361 13.45 32.10 14.46
CA LEU A 361 14.48 31.91 13.44
C LEU A 361 14.00 32.29 12.05
N THR A 362 12.77 31.95 11.69
CA THR A 362 12.17 32.32 10.40
C THR A 362 12.04 33.83 10.27
N ILE A 363 11.64 34.55 11.32
CA ILE A 363 11.58 36.00 11.34
C ILE A 363 12.99 36.59 11.17
N VAL A 364 13.97 36.12 11.93
CA VAL A 364 15.34 36.58 11.86
C VAL A 364 15.95 36.35 10.46
N ILE A 365 15.76 35.17 9.88
CA ILE A 365 16.26 34.84 8.54
C ILE A 365 15.59 35.72 7.46
N SER A 366 14.31 36.06 7.62
CA SER A 366 13.55 36.83 6.61
C SER A 366 13.80 38.32 6.68
N THR A 367 14.08 38.88 7.86
CA THR A 367 14.11 40.33 8.08
C THR A 367 15.51 40.91 8.32
N SER A 368 16.52 40.08 8.61
CA SER A 368 17.84 40.53 9.05
C SER A 368 18.84 40.65 7.90
N ASP A 369 19.88 41.44 8.14
CA ASP A 369 21.06 41.56 7.28
C ASP A 369 21.84 40.25 7.20
N ASN A 370 22.67 40.10 6.16
CA ASN A 370 23.36 38.84 5.85
C ASN A 370 24.18 38.27 7.03
N HIS A 371 24.82 39.10 7.86
CA HIS A 371 25.61 38.63 8.99
C HIS A 371 24.77 37.94 10.08
N LEU A 372 23.57 38.48 10.39
CA LEU A 372 22.64 37.87 11.34
C LEU A 372 22.01 36.56 10.79
N VAL A 373 21.80 36.51 9.48
CA VAL A 373 21.34 35.26 8.82
C VAL A 373 22.38 34.16 8.96
N TYR A 374 23.67 34.47 8.85
CA TYR A 374 24.75 33.50 9.04
C TYR A 374 24.81 32.95 10.49
N ALA A 375 24.67 33.85 11.48
CA ALA A 375 24.64 33.48 12.88
C ALA A 375 23.40 32.59 13.21
N ALA A 376 22.25 32.99 12.69
CA ALA A 376 21.01 32.24 12.82
C ALA A 376 21.10 30.84 12.18
N TYR A 377 21.76 30.73 11.04
CA TYR A 377 21.99 29.46 10.35
C TYR A 377 22.94 28.55 11.14
N ALA A 378 24.02 29.07 11.68
CA ALA A 378 24.94 28.34 12.53
C ALA A 378 24.23 27.78 13.78
N ALA A 379 23.41 28.61 14.43
CA ALA A 379 22.58 28.19 15.56
C ALA A 379 21.57 27.09 15.17
N LEU A 380 20.96 27.17 13.99
CA LEU A 380 20.07 26.14 13.45
C LEU A 380 20.81 24.81 13.26
N MET A 381 22.00 24.83 12.68
CA MET A 381 22.80 23.63 12.46
C MET A 381 23.22 22.97 13.78
N LEU A 382 23.63 23.74 14.78
CA LEU A 382 23.96 23.25 16.13
C LEU A 382 22.75 22.60 16.79
N LEU A 383 21.56 23.20 16.70
CA LEU A 383 20.33 22.64 17.24
C LEU A 383 19.90 21.37 16.51
N THR A 384 20.04 21.36 15.18
CA THR A 384 19.73 20.16 14.37
C THR A 384 20.65 19.01 14.74
N ALA A 385 21.94 19.27 14.97
CA ALA A 385 22.90 18.29 15.44
C ALA A 385 22.57 17.81 16.88
N ALA A 386 22.20 18.73 17.77
CA ALA A 386 21.80 18.42 19.15
C ALA A 386 20.52 17.57 19.23
N ASP A 387 19.60 17.75 18.26
CA ASP A 387 18.39 16.89 18.13
C ASP A 387 18.70 15.49 17.54
N GLY A 388 19.98 15.16 17.33
CA GLY A 388 20.44 13.87 16.84
C GLY A 388 20.39 13.69 15.33
N ARG A 389 20.30 14.77 14.55
CA ARG A 389 20.27 14.80 13.07
C ARG A 389 21.58 15.29 12.48
N LEU A 390 22.67 14.66 12.90
CA LEU A 390 24.02 15.06 12.51
C LEU A 390 24.21 15.10 10.98
N ILE A 391 23.66 14.14 10.24
CA ILE A 391 23.77 14.08 8.78
C ILE A 391 23.07 15.26 8.12
N THR A 392 21.86 15.61 8.59
CA THR A 392 21.11 16.77 8.08
C THR A 392 21.83 18.07 8.38
N ALA A 393 22.40 18.19 9.58
CA ALA A 393 23.19 19.35 9.98
C ALA A 393 24.47 19.49 9.13
N LEU A 394 25.20 18.39 8.88
CA LEU A 394 26.40 18.40 8.04
C LEU A 394 26.08 18.75 6.58
N PHE A 395 25.00 18.16 6.01
CA PHE A 395 24.58 18.49 4.66
C PHE A 395 24.12 19.94 4.53
N GLY A 396 23.36 20.44 5.51
CA GLY A 396 22.99 21.85 5.58
C GLY A 396 24.20 22.77 5.64
N SER A 397 25.16 22.47 6.51
CA SER A 397 26.39 23.27 6.65
C SER A 397 27.22 23.28 5.37
N ALA A 398 27.35 22.15 4.68
CA ALA A 398 28.06 22.04 3.41
C ALA A 398 27.37 22.84 2.28
N SER A 399 26.05 22.71 2.15
CA SER A 399 25.28 23.45 1.13
C SER A 399 25.33 24.97 1.37
N PHE A 400 25.25 25.38 2.64
CA PHE A 400 25.36 26.79 3.01
C PHE A 400 26.76 27.33 2.74
N GLY A 401 27.81 26.59 3.11
CA GLY A 401 29.20 26.99 2.84
C GLY A 401 29.48 27.15 1.34
N ALA A 402 28.96 26.26 0.51
CA ALA A 402 29.08 26.36 -0.95
C ALA A 402 28.39 27.61 -1.52
N LEU A 403 27.17 27.92 -1.06
CA LEU A 403 26.42 29.10 -1.48
C LEU A 403 27.07 30.39 -0.98
N TRP A 404 27.62 30.40 0.24
CA TRP A 404 28.39 31.51 0.77
C TRP A 404 29.66 31.77 -0.05
N ALA A 405 30.43 30.71 -0.31
CA ALA A 405 31.63 30.82 -1.14
C ALA A 405 31.30 31.32 -2.56
N ALA A 406 30.21 30.85 -3.17
CA ALA A 406 29.76 31.37 -4.47
C ALA A 406 29.40 32.87 -4.42
N ASN A 407 28.76 33.32 -3.35
CA ASN A 407 28.40 34.74 -3.17
C ASN A 407 29.65 35.63 -2.98
N VAL A 408 30.69 35.14 -2.33
CA VAL A 408 31.96 35.84 -2.16
C VAL A 408 32.78 35.90 -3.45
N LEU A 409 32.72 34.82 -4.25
CA LEU A 409 33.48 34.73 -5.52
C LEU A 409 32.81 35.46 -6.69
N LEU A 410 31.50 35.71 -6.63
CA LEU A 410 30.69 36.27 -7.72
C LEU A 410 29.82 37.44 -7.22
N PRO A 411 30.39 38.51 -6.61
CA PRO A 411 29.60 39.52 -5.89
C PRO A 411 28.73 40.40 -6.80
N ASP A 412 29.10 40.64 -8.07
CA ASP A 412 28.45 41.63 -8.96
C ASP A 412 27.78 40.95 -10.20
N THR A 413 27.30 39.72 -10.09
CA THR A 413 26.66 39.04 -11.20
C THR A 413 25.14 39.17 -11.14
N LEU A 414 24.46 38.99 -12.30
CA LEU A 414 22.99 38.89 -12.39
C LEU A 414 22.40 37.83 -11.45
N PHE A 415 23.21 36.87 -11.00
CA PHE A 415 22.87 35.80 -10.09
C PHE A 415 23.03 36.17 -8.60
N SER A 416 23.53 37.32 -8.24
CA SER A 416 23.76 37.72 -6.83
C SER A 416 22.45 37.68 -6.02
N PHE A 417 21.33 38.08 -6.61
CA PHE A 417 20.00 37.98 -5.96
C PHE A 417 19.63 36.53 -5.62
N ILE A 418 19.88 35.61 -6.53
CA ILE A 418 19.61 34.17 -6.32
C ILE A 418 20.52 33.62 -5.22
N LEU A 419 21.80 34.00 -5.21
CA LEU A 419 22.78 33.55 -4.22
C LEU A 419 22.47 34.06 -2.80
N VAL A 420 21.77 35.18 -2.65
CA VAL A 420 21.31 35.70 -1.35
C VAL A 420 20.00 35.04 -0.91
N LEU A 421 19.08 34.81 -1.85
CA LEU A 421 17.74 34.25 -1.55
C LEU A 421 17.77 32.74 -1.24
N PHE A 422 18.54 31.95 -1.97
CA PHE A 422 18.61 30.50 -1.84
C PHE A 422 19.04 30.01 -0.46
N PRO A 423 20.10 30.57 0.19
CA PRO A 423 20.45 30.18 1.55
C PRO A 423 19.32 30.44 2.55
N ARG A 424 18.56 31.50 2.39
CA ARG A 424 17.40 31.81 3.27
C ARG A 424 16.30 30.77 3.11
N ILE A 425 15.95 30.40 1.88
CA ILE A 425 14.95 29.36 1.59
C ILE A 425 15.41 28.00 2.14
N ILE A 426 16.67 27.64 1.94
CA ILE A 426 17.25 26.38 2.47
C ILE A 426 17.20 26.37 3.99
N ALA A 427 17.56 27.48 4.65
CA ALA A 427 17.53 27.58 6.10
C ALA A 427 16.12 27.42 6.68
N ILE A 428 15.12 28.04 6.06
CA ILE A 428 13.72 27.89 6.45
C ILE A 428 13.25 26.46 6.21
N GLY A 429 13.62 25.83 5.10
CA GLY A 429 13.28 24.43 4.80
C GLY A 429 13.89 23.45 5.80
N ILE A 430 15.16 23.62 6.17
CA ILE A 430 15.82 22.77 7.17
C ILE A 430 15.20 22.98 8.56
N SER A 431 14.90 24.24 8.94
CA SER A 431 14.24 24.53 10.21
C SER A 431 12.85 23.88 10.30
N MET A 432 12.10 23.89 9.20
CA MET A 432 10.81 23.21 9.12
C MET A 432 10.96 21.67 9.19
N MET A 433 11.97 21.10 8.53
CA MET A 433 12.28 19.66 8.65
C MET A 433 12.66 19.26 10.09
N THR A 434 13.31 20.11 10.85
CA THR A 434 13.62 19.83 12.26
C THR A 434 12.37 19.83 13.14
N LEU A 435 11.40 20.66 12.81
CA LEU A 435 10.13 20.73 13.48
C LEU A 435 9.27 19.48 13.20
N ILE A 436 9.18 19.09 11.92
CA ILE A 436 8.27 18.04 11.45
C ILE A 436 8.84 16.61 11.66
N GLY A 437 10.12 16.43 11.59
CA GLY A 437 10.75 15.16 11.19
C GLY A 437 10.73 13.99 12.18
N ARG A 438 10.42 14.14 13.47
CA ARG A 438 10.35 13.05 14.45
C ARG A 438 9.20 13.16 15.44
N ASN A 439 8.52 14.29 15.46
CA ASN A 439 7.41 14.52 16.37
C ASN A 439 6.17 13.83 15.81
N GLU A 440 5.45 13.11 16.66
CA GLU A 440 4.06 12.78 16.35
C GLU A 440 3.32 14.09 16.12
N ALA A 441 2.67 14.24 14.97
CA ALA A 441 1.87 15.43 14.63
C ALA A 441 0.89 15.79 15.77
N SER A 442 0.38 14.76 16.47
CA SER A 442 -0.48 14.88 17.65
C SER A 442 0.13 15.70 18.78
N ARG A 443 1.44 15.53 19.09
CA ARG A 443 2.11 16.27 20.16
C ARG A 443 2.34 17.72 19.81
N THR A 444 2.67 18.01 18.55
CA THR A 444 2.84 19.38 18.06
C THR A 444 1.50 20.11 18.06
N LEU A 445 0.41 19.45 17.64
CA LEU A 445 -0.94 19.99 17.67
C LEU A 445 -1.44 20.23 19.11
N ALA A 446 -1.12 19.31 20.05
CA ALA A 446 -1.43 19.51 21.45
C ALA A 446 -0.68 20.72 22.04
N ALA A 447 0.61 20.90 21.66
CA ALA A 447 1.37 22.07 22.08
C ALA A 447 0.79 23.39 21.54
N LEU A 448 0.33 23.41 20.28
CA LEU A 448 -0.35 24.57 19.68
C LEU A 448 -1.68 24.90 20.37
N ARG A 449 -2.46 23.87 20.75
CA ARG A 449 -3.69 24.05 21.53
C ARG A 449 -3.39 24.67 22.91
N ASN A 450 -2.36 24.20 23.58
CA ASN A 450 -1.94 24.74 24.89
C ASN A 450 -1.44 26.20 24.81
N MET A 451 -1.03 26.67 23.63
CA MET A 451 -0.67 28.07 23.37
C MET A 451 -1.87 28.96 23.07
N HIS A 452 -3.11 28.44 23.18
CA HIS A 452 -4.37 29.18 22.95
C HIS A 452 -4.45 29.85 21.57
N LEU A 453 -3.82 29.24 20.54
CA LEU A 453 -3.89 29.74 19.17
C LEU A 453 -5.28 29.47 18.57
N PRO A 454 -5.74 30.32 17.60
CA PRO A 454 -7.03 30.13 16.95
C PRO A 454 -7.15 28.73 16.31
N GLU A 455 -8.28 28.06 16.49
CA GLU A 455 -8.50 26.70 15.97
C GLU A 455 -8.30 26.61 14.45
N ARG A 456 -8.64 27.66 13.70
CA ARG A 456 -8.41 27.73 12.25
C ARG A 456 -6.94 27.63 11.89
N PHE A 457 -6.05 28.25 12.66
CA PHE A 457 -4.61 28.14 12.47
C PHE A 457 -4.09 26.76 12.81
N ILE A 458 -4.56 26.17 13.90
CA ILE A 458 -4.21 24.79 14.31
C ILE A 458 -4.64 23.80 13.22
N MET A 459 -5.80 24.00 12.60
CA MET A 459 -6.30 23.15 11.52
C MET A 459 -5.40 23.24 10.28
N ILE A 460 -4.98 24.44 9.88
CA ILE A 460 -4.05 24.62 8.74
C ILE A 460 -2.73 23.88 9.00
N VAL A 461 -2.17 24.02 10.18
CA VAL A 461 -0.93 23.34 10.57
C VAL A 461 -1.13 21.83 10.61
N ALA A 462 -2.28 21.35 11.09
CA ALA A 462 -2.60 19.91 11.10
C ALA A 462 -2.66 19.33 9.69
N VAL A 463 -3.26 20.03 8.73
CA VAL A 463 -3.32 19.64 7.32
C VAL A 463 -1.90 19.57 6.74
N ILE A 464 -1.07 20.58 6.97
CA ILE A 464 0.32 20.59 6.49
C ILE A 464 1.10 19.40 7.06
N PHE A 465 1.03 19.14 8.37
CA PHE A 465 1.72 18.01 8.99
C PHE A 465 1.24 16.65 8.50
N ARG A 466 -0.02 16.53 8.11
CA ARG A 466 -0.57 15.31 7.53
C ARG A 466 -0.16 15.12 6.08
N PHE A 467 -0.04 16.21 5.32
CA PHE A 467 0.24 16.18 3.89
C PHE A 467 1.71 15.83 3.56
N PHE A 468 2.68 16.36 4.31
CA PHE A 468 4.11 16.13 4.02
C PHE A 468 4.57 14.66 4.11
N PRO A 469 4.21 13.87 5.13
CA PRO A 469 4.54 12.43 5.16
C PRO A 469 3.90 11.65 4.01
N VAL A 470 2.66 11.99 3.64
CA VAL A 470 1.94 11.38 2.52
C VAL A 470 2.69 11.65 1.22
N LEU A 471 3.00 12.92 0.90
CA LEU A 471 3.79 13.29 -0.29
C LEU A 471 5.12 12.54 -0.40
N SER A 472 5.84 12.38 0.71
CA SER A 472 7.13 11.66 0.71
C SER A 472 6.95 10.16 0.45
N GLY A 473 5.85 9.58 0.92
CA GLY A 473 5.43 8.20 0.64
C GLY A 473 5.08 8.03 -0.84
N ASP A 474 4.21 8.90 -1.35
CA ASP A 474 3.71 8.90 -2.73
C ASP A 474 4.84 9.04 -3.76
N MET A 475 5.80 9.94 -3.52
CA MET A 475 6.99 10.08 -4.36
C MET A 475 7.83 8.80 -4.42
N LYS A 476 7.88 8.03 -3.34
CA LYS A 476 8.59 6.75 -3.32
C LYS A 476 7.81 5.69 -4.12
N LEU A 477 6.50 5.65 -3.98
CA LEU A 477 5.60 4.75 -4.73
C LEU A 477 5.64 5.06 -6.23
N LEU A 478 5.56 6.34 -6.62
CA LEU A 478 5.71 6.77 -8.01
C LEU A 478 7.05 6.32 -8.63
N ARG A 479 8.17 6.49 -7.90
CA ARG A 479 9.47 5.99 -8.38
C ARG A 479 9.50 4.48 -8.55
N GLN A 480 8.82 3.73 -7.70
CA GLN A 480 8.72 2.28 -7.82
C GLN A 480 7.87 1.89 -9.02
N SER A 481 6.74 2.55 -9.22
CA SER A 481 5.84 2.34 -10.35
C SER A 481 6.53 2.57 -11.71
N ILE A 482 7.27 3.67 -11.85
CA ILE A 482 8.07 3.94 -13.06
C ILE A 482 9.10 2.82 -13.35
N ARG A 483 9.60 2.14 -12.31
CA ARG A 483 10.56 1.02 -12.48
C ARG A 483 9.90 -0.31 -12.82
N THR A 484 8.62 -0.47 -12.55
CA THR A 484 7.87 -1.71 -12.85
C THR A 484 7.31 -1.75 -14.25
N ARG A 485 7.16 -0.61 -14.88
CA ARG A 485 6.80 -0.46 -16.29
C ARG A 485 8.05 -0.31 -17.16
#